data_dfa727ab1513d9f8bf532e3677b5711e
#
_entry.id   dfa727ab1513d9f8bf532e3677b5711e
#
_cell.length_a   1.000
_cell.length_b   1.000
_cell.length_c   1.000
_cell.angle_alpha   90.00
_cell.angle_beta   90.00
_cell.angle_gamma   90.00
#
_symmetry.space_group_name_H-M   'P 1'
#
loop_
_entity.id
_entity.type
_entity.pdbx_description
1 polymer ?
#
loop_
_entity_poly.entity_id
_entity_poly.type
_entity_poly.pdbx_seq_one_letter_code
_entity_poly.pdbx_strand_id
1 'polypeptide(L)'
;RSVLLLILLFLMPLAQYIPMACLAGVLVIVSYNMSGWRVFRALLKNPKSDVTVLLITFFLTVIFDLTVAIEVGLVIACVLFMKRVMETTEISVITDEIDPNKESDIAVHEENLMIPKGIEVYEINGPYFFGIATKFEETMTQLGDRPKVRIIRMRKVPFIDSTGIHNLTTLCEMSQKEKTTVILSGVNENVHNVLEKAGFYELLGKENICPNINVALERAKSLVK
;
A
#
# COMPACT_ATOMS: atom_id res chain seq x y z
N ARG A 1 -34.24 -22.18 23.48
CA ARG A 1 -34.62 -21.15 24.49
C ARG A 1 -35.62 -21.72 25.47
N SER A 2 -36.68 -22.43 25.04
CA SER A 2 -37.71 -23.05 25.91
C SER A 2 -37.12 -24.11 26.85
N VAL A 3 -36.12 -24.89 26.41
CA VAL A 3 -35.43 -25.89 27.24
C VAL A 3 -34.67 -25.24 28.40
N LEU A 4 -33.98 -24.12 28.14
CA LEU A 4 -33.28 -23.36 29.19
C LEU A 4 -34.23 -22.79 30.23
N LEU A 5 -35.43 -22.36 29.83
CA LEU A 5 -36.46 -21.84 30.71
C LEU A 5 -37.04 -22.95 31.58
N LEU A 6 -37.24 -24.14 31.04
CA LEU A 6 -37.69 -25.32 31.73
C LEU A 6 -36.66 -25.82 32.77
N ILE A 7 -35.36 -25.79 32.39
CA ILE A 7 -34.26 -26.11 33.28
C ILE A 7 -34.22 -25.10 34.45
N LEU A 8 -34.33 -23.80 34.16
CA LEU A 8 -34.36 -22.76 35.19
C LEU A 8 -35.52 -22.94 36.18
N LEU A 9 -36.71 -23.24 35.68
CA LEU A 9 -37.91 -23.41 36.54
C LEU A 9 -37.87 -24.66 37.43
N PHE A 10 -37.42 -25.82 36.90
CA PHE A 10 -37.51 -27.10 37.61
C PHE A 10 -36.18 -27.52 38.28
N LEU A 11 -35.02 -27.14 37.74
CA LEU A 11 -33.71 -27.56 38.24
C LEU A 11 -32.99 -26.51 39.08
N MET A 12 -33.53 -25.31 39.24
CA MET A 12 -32.92 -24.25 40.05
C MET A 12 -32.63 -24.69 41.51
N PRO A 13 -33.52 -25.40 42.20
CA PRO A 13 -33.23 -25.89 43.54
C PRO A 13 -32.07 -26.90 43.60
N LEU A 14 -31.82 -27.66 42.52
CA LEU A 14 -30.68 -28.59 42.45
C LEU A 14 -29.35 -27.87 42.16
N ALA A 15 -29.39 -26.68 41.54
CA ALA A 15 -28.20 -25.91 41.22
C ALA A 15 -27.43 -25.49 42.50
N GLN A 16 -28.10 -25.32 43.62
CA GLN A 16 -27.46 -24.98 44.91
C GLN A 16 -26.51 -26.08 45.46
N TYR A 17 -26.67 -27.32 45.01
CA TYR A 17 -25.81 -28.44 45.39
C TYR A 17 -24.51 -28.53 44.54
N ILE A 18 -24.38 -27.71 43.48
CA ILE A 18 -23.20 -27.73 42.64
C ILE A 18 -22.07 -27.00 43.41
N PRO A 19 -20.97 -27.69 43.76
CA PRO A 19 -19.86 -27.04 44.46
C PRO A 19 -19.15 -26.05 43.57
N MET A 20 -18.80 -24.87 44.08
CA MET A 20 -18.07 -23.82 43.36
C MET A 20 -16.76 -24.31 42.75
N ALA A 21 -16.13 -25.29 43.37
CA ALA A 21 -14.90 -25.92 42.86
C ALA A 21 -15.18 -26.68 41.54
N CYS A 22 -16.34 -27.28 41.35
CA CYS A 22 -16.70 -27.93 40.09
C CYS A 22 -16.92 -26.92 38.96
N LEU A 23 -17.57 -25.79 39.23
CA LEU A 23 -17.73 -24.70 38.27
C LEU A 23 -16.37 -24.09 37.87
N ALA A 24 -15.48 -23.89 38.84
CA ALA A 24 -14.15 -23.43 38.59
C ALA A 24 -13.35 -24.39 37.67
N GLY A 25 -13.44 -25.70 37.93
CA GLY A 25 -12.81 -26.71 37.08
C GLY A 25 -13.32 -26.71 35.63
N VAL A 26 -14.65 -26.59 35.45
CA VAL A 26 -15.24 -26.45 34.10
C VAL A 26 -14.74 -25.19 33.41
N LEU A 27 -14.70 -24.04 34.09
CA LEU A 27 -14.22 -22.80 33.52
C LEU A 27 -12.75 -22.89 33.09
N VAL A 28 -11.90 -23.56 33.86
CA VAL A 28 -10.49 -23.77 33.50
C VAL A 28 -10.37 -24.63 32.22
N ILE A 29 -11.13 -25.71 32.12
CA ILE A 29 -11.12 -26.58 30.94
C ILE A 29 -11.65 -25.83 29.71
N VAL A 30 -12.73 -25.07 29.86
CA VAL A 30 -13.30 -24.25 28.78
C VAL A 30 -12.28 -23.20 28.32
N SER A 31 -11.65 -22.49 29.25
CA SER A 31 -10.62 -21.51 28.95
C SER A 31 -9.42 -22.13 28.20
N TYR A 32 -8.98 -23.32 28.61
CA TYR A 32 -7.92 -24.03 27.93
C TYR A 32 -8.31 -24.41 26.50
N ASN A 33 -9.53 -24.95 26.29
CA ASN A 33 -10.02 -25.34 24.97
C ASN A 33 -10.22 -24.12 24.06
N MET A 34 -10.67 -22.99 24.61
CA MET A 34 -10.87 -21.73 23.86
C MET A 34 -9.58 -20.95 23.63
N SER A 35 -8.50 -21.21 24.36
CA SER A 35 -7.24 -20.46 24.27
C SER A 35 -6.58 -20.55 22.89
N GLY A 36 -6.92 -21.57 22.08
CA GLY A 36 -6.35 -21.72 20.73
C GLY A 36 -4.83 -21.78 20.72
N TRP A 37 -4.19 -22.33 21.73
CA TRP A 37 -2.73 -22.32 21.91
C TRP A 37 -1.93 -22.68 20.64
N ARG A 38 -2.44 -23.64 19.85
CA ARG A 38 -1.78 -24.03 18.59
C ARG A 38 -1.80 -22.90 17.57
N VAL A 39 -2.92 -22.17 17.47
CA VAL A 39 -3.08 -21.02 16.57
C VAL A 39 -2.21 -19.87 17.04
N PHE A 40 -2.22 -19.56 18.35
CA PHE A 40 -1.36 -18.54 18.94
C PHE A 40 0.12 -18.79 18.63
N ARG A 41 0.60 -20.03 18.84
CA ARG A 41 1.99 -20.40 18.52
C ARG A 41 2.32 -20.31 17.02
N ALA A 42 1.35 -20.58 16.15
CA ALA A 42 1.52 -20.43 14.71
C ALA A 42 1.60 -18.94 14.32
N LEU A 43 0.78 -18.08 14.93
CA LEU A 43 0.78 -16.64 14.70
C LEU A 43 2.10 -15.97 15.12
N LEU A 44 2.77 -16.47 16.15
CA LEU A 44 4.09 -15.95 16.58
C LEU A 44 5.20 -16.14 15.53
N LYS A 45 4.97 -16.96 14.49
CA LYS A 45 5.90 -17.12 13.37
C LYS A 45 5.65 -16.14 12.22
N ASN A 46 4.59 -15.36 12.30
CA ASN A 46 4.22 -14.36 11.31
C ASN A 46 5.19 -13.16 11.31
N PRO A 47 5.08 -12.22 10.35
CA PRO A 47 5.88 -11.01 10.33
C PRO A 47 5.83 -10.25 11.66
N LYS A 48 6.95 -9.63 12.03
CA LYS A 48 7.12 -8.96 13.34
C LYS A 48 6.03 -7.92 13.64
N SER A 49 5.51 -7.23 12.63
CA SER A 49 4.40 -6.28 12.77
C SER A 49 3.13 -6.94 13.32
N ASP A 50 2.73 -8.07 12.75
CA ASP A 50 1.52 -8.78 13.12
C ASP A 50 1.65 -9.39 14.55
N VAL A 51 2.83 -9.91 14.87
CA VAL A 51 3.15 -10.42 16.21
C VAL A 51 3.10 -9.28 17.24
N THR A 52 3.57 -8.10 16.90
CA THR A 52 3.52 -6.92 17.80
C THR A 52 2.08 -6.54 18.13
N VAL A 53 1.20 -6.46 17.12
CA VAL A 53 -0.23 -6.19 17.33
C VAL A 53 -0.85 -7.26 18.22
N LEU A 54 -0.59 -8.54 17.92
CA LEU A 54 -1.11 -9.67 18.68
C LEU A 54 -0.73 -9.57 20.17
N LEU A 55 0.54 -9.33 20.46
CA LEU A 55 1.02 -9.25 21.84
C LEU A 55 0.47 -8.03 22.58
N ILE A 56 0.48 -6.85 21.95
CA ILE A 56 -0.06 -5.63 22.57
C ILE A 56 -1.55 -5.80 22.86
N THR A 57 -2.33 -6.29 21.90
CA THR A 57 -3.77 -6.53 22.09
C THR A 57 -4.03 -7.56 23.19
N PHE A 58 -3.25 -8.64 23.23
CA PHE A 58 -3.35 -9.65 24.29
C PHE A 58 -3.10 -9.06 25.68
N PHE A 59 -2.01 -8.33 25.87
CA PHE A 59 -1.70 -7.72 27.17
C PHE A 59 -2.73 -6.65 27.57
N LEU A 60 -3.20 -5.84 26.63
CA LEU A 60 -4.26 -4.87 26.88
C LEU A 60 -5.57 -5.54 27.32
N THR A 61 -5.93 -6.67 26.71
CA THR A 61 -7.13 -7.44 27.11
C THR A 61 -7.02 -8.00 28.51
N VAL A 62 -5.80 -8.40 28.93
CA VAL A 62 -5.57 -8.98 30.27
C VAL A 62 -5.52 -7.89 31.36
N ILE A 63 -4.95 -6.71 31.06
CA ILE A 63 -4.71 -5.65 32.05
C ILE A 63 -5.93 -4.72 32.18
N PHE A 64 -6.56 -4.38 31.08
CA PHE A 64 -7.72 -3.46 31.05
C PHE A 64 -9.01 -4.25 30.81
N ASP A 65 -9.54 -4.13 29.60
CA ASP A 65 -10.70 -4.88 29.14
C ASP A 65 -10.65 -5.12 27.62
N LEU A 66 -11.59 -5.90 27.11
CA LEU A 66 -11.68 -6.25 25.70
C LEU A 66 -11.95 -5.02 24.80
N THR A 67 -12.72 -4.04 25.29
CA THR A 67 -13.10 -2.85 24.51
C THR A 67 -11.87 -2.01 24.21
N VAL A 68 -11.11 -1.64 25.25
CA VAL A 68 -9.86 -0.88 25.11
C VAL A 68 -8.85 -1.63 24.24
N ALA A 69 -8.75 -2.94 24.41
CA ALA A 69 -7.82 -3.75 23.62
C ALA A 69 -8.16 -3.74 22.13
N ILE A 70 -9.45 -3.78 21.77
CA ILE A 70 -9.90 -3.72 20.36
C ILE A 70 -9.62 -2.33 19.78
N GLU A 71 -9.95 -1.25 20.49
CA GLU A 71 -9.75 0.12 20.01
C GLU A 71 -8.26 0.40 19.74
N VAL A 72 -7.41 0.17 20.72
CA VAL A 72 -5.97 0.39 20.61
C VAL A 72 -5.33 -0.57 19.58
N GLY A 73 -5.72 -1.84 19.60
CA GLY A 73 -5.25 -2.85 18.67
C GLY A 73 -5.57 -2.50 17.22
N LEU A 74 -6.79 -2.00 16.96
CA LEU A 74 -7.20 -1.57 15.64
C LEU A 74 -6.38 -0.39 15.13
N VAL A 75 -6.16 0.62 15.99
CA VAL A 75 -5.35 1.80 15.63
C VAL A 75 -3.92 1.37 15.27
N ILE A 76 -3.29 0.54 16.11
CA ILE A 76 -1.93 0.04 15.85
C ILE A 76 -1.89 -0.78 14.56
N ALA A 77 -2.87 -1.66 14.34
CA ALA A 77 -2.95 -2.46 13.13
C ALA A 77 -3.08 -1.59 11.87
N CYS A 78 -3.90 -0.54 11.90
CA CYS A 78 -4.03 0.42 10.80
C CYS A 78 -2.70 1.14 10.50
N VAL A 79 -2.00 1.62 11.53
CA VAL A 79 -0.71 2.31 11.36
C VAL A 79 0.35 1.37 10.77
N LEU A 80 0.46 0.14 11.27
CA LEU A 80 1.40 -0.84 10.75
C LEU A 80 1.04 -1.32 9.34
N PHE A 81 -0.25 -1.42 9.03
CA PHE A 81 -0.71 -1.72 7.68
C PHE A 81 -0.33 -0.60 6.70
N MET A 82 -0.56 0.68 7.06
CA MET A 82 -0.14 1.82 6.24
C MET A 82 1.38 1.80 6.00
N LYS A 83 2.17 1.57 7.05
CA LYS A 83 3.64 1.44 6.91
C LYS A 83 4.02 0.32 5.94
N ARG A 84 3.38 -0.84 6.04
CA ARG A 84 3.65 -1.98 5.16
C ARG A 84 3.31 -1.68 3.69
N VAL A 85 2.20 -0.98 3.44
CA VAL A 85 1.84 -0.54 2.08
C VAL A 85 2.87 0.44 1.52
N MET A 86 3.38 1.36 2.34
CA MET A 86 4.47 2.27 1.93
C MET A 86 5.77 1.53 1.59
N GLU A 87 6.12 0.50 2.34
CA GLU A 87 7.33 -0.30 2.11
C GLU A 87 7.25 -1.18 0.86
N THR A 88 6.04 -1.54 0.41
CA THR A 88 5.83 -2.35 -0.81
C THR A 88 5.86 -1.53 -2.10
N THR A 89 5.78 -0.20 -2.01
CA THR A 89 5.89 0.65 -3.19
C THR A 89 7.34 0.98 -3.46
N GLU A 90 7.81 0.65 -4.65
CA GLU A 90 9.18 0.90 -5.11
C GLU A 90 9.19 1.90 -6.26
N ILE A 91 10.20 2.76 -6.26
CA ILE A 91 10.50 3.65 -7.37
C ILE A 91 11.79 3.15 -7.98
N SER A 92 11.72 2.73 -9.22
CA SER A 92 12.86 2.24 -9.98
C SER A 92 13.27 3.27 -11.01
N VAL A 93 14.57 3.56 -11.07
CA VAL A 93 15.16 4.39 -12.14
C VAL A 93 15.71 3.46 -13.19
N ILE A 94 15.29 3.65 -14.43
CA ILE A 94 15.72 2.84 -15.56
C ILE A 94 16.63 3.72 -16.40
N THR A 95 17.94 3.40 -16.43
CA THR A 95 18.97 4.21 -17.06
C THR A 95 19.36 3.77 -18.47
N ASP A 96 19.33 2.46 -18.73
CA ASP A 96 19.94 1.95 -19.97
C ASP A 96 18.94 1.28 -20.92
N GLU A 97 18.13 0.37 -20.45
CA GLU A 97 17.26 -0.45 -21.28
C GLU A 97 15.93 -0.78 -20.62
N ILE A 98 14.84 -0.67 -21.37
CA ILE A 98 13.49 -1.07 -20.92
C ILE A 98 13.08 -2.33 -21.68
N ASP A 99 12.77 -3.40 -20.97
CA ASP A 99 12.12 -4.59 -21.56
C ASP A 99 10.59 -4.43 -21.46
N PRO A 100 9.92 -4.10 -22.58
CA PRO A 100 8.47 -3.92 -22.59
C PRO A 100 7.72 -5.24 -22.44
N ASN A 101 8.38 -6.40 -22.69
CA ASN A 101 7.77 -7.72 -22.66
C ASN A 101 7.74 -8.37 -21.28
N LYS A 102 8.59 -7.94 -20.37
CA LYS A 102 8.69 -8.51 -19.01
C LYS A 102 7.40 -8.37 -18.20
N GLU A 103 6.41 -7.61 -18.72
CA GLU A 103 5.24 -7.15 -17.99
C GLU A 103 3.91 -7.27 -18.72
N SER A 104 3.87 -7.81 -19.92
CA SER A 104 2.63 -8.03 -20.65
C SER A 104 2.30 -9.52 -20.73
N ASP A 105 1.11 -9.91 -20.23
CA ASP A 105 0.52 -11.23 -20.46
C ASP A 105 0.15 -11.45 -21.95
N ILE A 106 0.40 -10.47 -22.81
CA ILE A 106 0.20 -10.53 -24.25
C ILE A 106 1.59 -10.53 -24.87
N ALA A 107 1.98 -11.67 -25.37
CA ALA A 107 3.23 -11.89 -26.10
C ALA A 107 3.28 -11.10 -27.42
N VAL A 108 3.62 -9.85 -27.35
CA VAL A 108 4.08 -9.06 -28.50
C VAL A 108 5.59 -8.93 -28.30
N HIS A 109 6.37 -9.56 -29.17
CA HIS A 109 7.81 -9.41 -29.25
C HIS A 109 8.16 -7.99 -29.66
N GLU A 110 8.24 -7.09 -28.69
CA GLU A 110 8.83 -5.78 -28.89
C GLU A 110 10.31 -5.86 -28.48
N GLU A 111 11.17 -5.29 -29.32
CA GLU A 111 12.62 -5.17 -29.04
C GLU A 111 12.85 -4.31 -27.80
N ASN A 112 13.91 -4.61 -27.05
CA ASN A 112 14.32 -3.80 -25.92
C ASN A 112 14.51 -2.34 -26.32
N LEU A 113 13.90 -1.44 -25.59
CA LEU A 113 13.90 -0.01 -25.89
C LEU A 113 15.13 0.66 -25.25
N MET A 114 16.02 1.14 -26.10
CA MET A 114 17.20 1.92 -25.66
C MET A 114 16.78 3.33 -25.25
N ILE A 115 17.22 3.76 -24.08
CA ILE A 115 16.98 5.11 -23.56
C ILE A 115 18.09 6.04 -24.06
N PRO A 116 17.78 7.08 -24.86
CA PRO A 116 18.78 8.03 -25.31
C PRO A 116 19.37 8.86 -24.16
N LYS A 117 20.61 9.31 -24.31
CA LYS A 117 21.25 10.23 -23.33
C LYS A 117 20.42 11.51 -23.16
N GLY A 118 20.22 11.94 -21.91
CA GLY A 118 19.43 13.11 -21.58
C GLY A 118 17.94 12.84 -21.32
N ILE A 119 17.53 11.58 -21.36
CA ILE A 119 16.20 11.10 -20.95
C ILE A 119 16.37 10.21 -19.72
N GLU A 120 15.59 10.46 -18.68
CA GLU A 120 15.47 9.59 -17.51
C GLU A 120 14.08 8.99 -17.46
N VAL A 121 13.98 7.70 -17.08
CA VAL A 121 12.72 7.00 -16.93
C VAL A 121 12.59 6.52 -15.50
N TYR A 122 11.53 6.95 -14.86
CA TYR A 122 11.15 6.54 -13.50
C TYR A 122 9.92 5.64 -13.58
N GLU A 123 9.99 4.46 -13.02
CA GLU A 123 8.83 3.58 -12.87
C GLU A 123 8.36 3.56 -11.43
N ILE A 124 7.06 3.83 -11.23
CA ILE A 124 6.41 3.79 -9.94
C ILE A 124 5.63 2.47 -9.85
N ASN A 125 6.07 1.61 -8.92
CA ASN A 125 5.47 0.29 -8.67
C ASN A 125 4.67 0.34 -7.37
N GLY A 126 3.36 0.51 -7.47
CA GLY A 126 2.44 0.56 -6.33
C GLY A 126 1.65 1.86 -6.23
N PRO A 127 0.82 2.02 -5.18
CA PRO A 127 -0.03 3.20 -5.02
C PRO A 127 0.79 4.47 -4.78
N TYR A 128 0.43 5.57 -5.46
CA TYR A 128 1.12 6.85 -5.33
C TYR A 128 0.40 7.77 -4.35
N PHE A 129 0.89 7.82 -3.10
CA PHE A 129 0.31 8.57 -1.99
C PHE A 129 1.39 9.18 -1.10
N PHE A 130 1.01 9.87 -0.03
CA PHE A 130 1.87 10.72 0.80
C PHE A 130 3.26 10.14 1.15
N GLY A 131 3.36 8.85 1.44
CA GLY A 131 4.63 8.23 1.85
C GLY A 131 5.63 7.98 0.71
N ILE A 132 5.17 7.99 -0.54
CA ILE A 132 5.99 7.68 -1.72
C ILE A 132 6.56 8.94 -2.37
N ALA A 133 5.81 10.01 -2.30
CA ALA A 133 6.20 11.26 -2.94
C ALA A 133 7.51 11.82 -2.40
N THR A 134 7.73 11.77 -1.08
CA THR A 134 9.01 12.15 -0.46
C THR A 134 10.17 11.26 -0.95
N LYS A 135 9.93 9.95 -1.05
CA LYS A 135 10.93 9.00 -1.55
C LYS A 135 11.27 9.26 -3.03
N PHE A 136 10.30 9.71 -3.81
CA PHE A 136 10.53 10.08 -5.21
C PHE A 136 11.42 11.31 -5.34
N GLU A 137 11.19 12.36 -4.54
CA GLU A 137 12.04 13.57 -4.49
C GLU A 137 13.47 13.24 -4.06
N GLU A 138 13.62 12.39 -3.03
CA GLU A 138 14.95 11.93 -2.58
C GLU A 138 15.71 11.19 -3.70
N THR A 139 15.01 10.29 -4.41
CA THR A 139 15.60 9.52 -5.51
C THR A 139 16.09 10.46 -6.64
N MET A 140 15.29 11.46 -6.99
CA MET A 140 15.67 12.44 -8.02
C MET A 140 16.85 13.32 -7.61
N THR A 141 16.88 13.73 -6.34
CA THR A 141 17.95 14.60 -5.83
C THR A 141 19.30 13.88 -5.79
N GLN A 142 19.30 12.57 -5.57
CA GLN A 142 20.53 11.76 -5.52
C GLN A 142 21.21 11.56 -6.88
N LEU A 143 20.47 11.61 -7.98
CA LEU A 143 21.01 11.36 -9.32
C LEU A 143 21.83 12.53 -9.88
N GLY A 144 21.68 13.74 -9.35
CA GLY A 144 22.56 14.90 -9.62
C GLY A 144 22.56 15.44 -11.05
N ASP A 145 22.21 14.62 -12.02
CA ASP A 145 22.12 15.02 -13.43
C ASP A 145 20.77 15.70 -13.73
N ARG A 146 20.81 16.73 -14.59
CA ARG A 146 19.60 17.42 -15.06
C ARG A 146 19.23 16.88 -16.44
N PRO A 147 18.28 15.94 -16.53
CA PRO A 147 17.85 15.42 -17.83
C PRO A 147 17.07 16.50 -18.59
N LYS A 148 17.09 16.44 -19.91
CA LYS A 148 16.20 17.28 -20.73
C LYS A 148 14.76 16.84 -20.64
N VAL A 149 14.53 15.53 -20.52
CA VAL A 149 13.20 14.92 -20.44
C VAL A 149 13.17 13.87 -19.34
N ARG A 150 12.12 13.92 -18.54
CA ARG A 150 11.83 12.96 -17.47
C ARG A 150 10.51 12.24 -17.77
N ILE A 151 10.58 10.93 -17.96
CA ILE A 151 9.41 10.10 -18.17
C ILE A 151 9.03 9.43 -16.87
N ILE A 152 7.78 9.62 -16.42
CA ILE A 152 7.22 8.97 -15.23
C ILE A 152 6.24 7.90 -15.69
N ARG A 153 6.60 6.64 -15.49
CA ARG A 153 5.82 5.48 -15.85
C ARG A 153 4.89 5.11 -14.72
N MET A 154 3.58 5.21 -14.96
CA MET A 154 2.53 5.02 -13.94
C MET A 154 1.65 3.79 -14.19
N ARG A 155 2.07 2.88 -15.05
CA ARG A 155 1.29 1.69 -15.42
C ARG A 155 0.90 0.83 -14.21
N LYS A 156 1.79 0.70 -13.25
CA LYS A 156 1.60 -0.09 -12.02
C LYS A 156 1.05 0.73 -10.85
N VAL A 157 0.60 1.95 -11.08
CA VAL A 157 -0.02 2.80 -10.06
C VAL A 157 -1.52 2.54 -10.04
N PRO A 158 -2.07 1.82 -9.04
CA PRO A 158 -3.49 1.49 -9.01
C PRO A 158 -4.38 2.68 -8.65
N PHE A 159 -3.87 3.60 -7.82
CA PHE A 159 -4.55 4.83 -7.42
C PHE A 159 -3.55 5.91 -6.98
N ILE A 160 -4.03 7.16 -7.00
CA ILE A 160 -3.33 8.35 -6.52
C ILE A 160 -4.25 9.11 -5.56
N ASP A 161 -3.72 9.63 -4.46
CA ASP A 161 -4.45 10.48 -3.52
C ASP A 161 -4.17 11.97 -3.75
N SER A 162 -4.84 12.84 -2.98
CA SER A 162 -4.66 14.29 -3.09
C SER A 162 -3.23 14.74 -2.80
N THR A 163 -2.54 14.07 -1.89
CA THR A 163 -1.13 14.37 -1.57
C THR A 163 -0.22 13.95 -2.71
N GLY A 164 -0.48 12.77 -3.31
CA GLY A 164 0.22 12.32 -4.50
C GLY A 164 0.07 13.29 -5.68
N ILE A 165 -1.14 13.80 -5.91
CA ILE A 165 -1.38 14.82 -6.96
C ILE A 165 -0.58 16.09 -6.66
N HIS A 166 -0.64 16.61 -5.43
CA HIS A 166 0.09 17.80 -5.02
C HIS A 166 1.60 17.64 -5.26
N ASN A 167 2.17 16.51 -4.86
CA ASN A 167 3.60 16.25 -5.04
C ASN A 167 3.98 16.08 -6.51
N LEU A 168 3.12 15.41 -7.30
CA LEU A 168 3.34 15.32 -8.75
C LEU A 168 3.28 16.70 -9.42
N THR A 169 2.39 17.58 -8.96
CA THR A 169 2.30 18.98 -9.41
C THR A 169 3.59 19.73 -9.07
N THR A 170 4.02 19.66 -7.80
CA THR A 170 5.26 20.31 -7.34
C THR A 170 6.47 19.83 -8.15
N LEU A 171 6.54 18.52 -8.41
CA LEU A 171 7.59 17.93 -9.24
C LEU A 171 7.59 18.49 -10.67
N CYS A 172 6.42 18.62 -11.28
CA CYS A 172 6.30 19.21 -12.61
C CYS A 172 6.74 20.67 -12.62
N GLU A 173 6.34 21.47 -11.62
CA GLU A 173 6.74 22.86 -11.48
C GLU A 173 8.26 23.03 -11.26
N MET A 174 8.84 22.17 -10.42
CA MET A 174 10.30 22.15 -10.20
C MET A 174 11.04 21.78 -11.49
N SER A 175 10.59 20.74 -12.18
CA SER A 175 11.17 20.30 -13.45
C SER A 175 11.09 21.38 -14.53
N GLN A 176 9.98 22.12 -14.60
CA GLN A 176 9.85 23.27 -15.52
C GLN A 176 10.86 24.39 -15.21
N LYS A 177 11.08 24.70 -13.92
CA LYS A 177 12.11 25.68 -13.52
C LYS A 177 13.51 25.24 -13.93
N GLU A 178 13.78 23.93 -13.91
CA GLU A 178 15.03 23.32 -14.35
C GLU A 178 15.13 23.13 -15.87
N LYS A 179 14.11 23.51 -16.63
CA LYS A 179 13.97 23.31 -18.08
C LYS A 179 13.93 21.83 -18.48
N THR A 180 13.46 20.97 -17.56
CA THR A 180 13.23 19.55 -17.80
C THR A 180 11.76 19.34 -18.16
N THR A 181 11.48 18.71 -19.28
CA THR A 181 10.10 18.35 -19.67
C THR A 181 9.69 17.05 -19.01
N VAL A 182 8.52 17.04 -18.34
CA VAL A 182 7.96 15.83 -17.73
C VAL A 182 6.94 15.20 -18.69
N ILE A 183 7.01 13.89 -18.84
CA ILE A 183 6.05 13.08 -19.65
C ILE A 183 5.50 11.98 -18.75
N LEU A 184 4.16 11.82 -18.71
CA LEU A 184 3.52 10.68 -18.07
C LEU A 184 3.29 9.56 -19.07
N SER A 185 3.54 8.33 -18.66
CA SER A 185 3.38 7.14 -19.50
C SER A 185 2.57 6.05 -18.81
N GLY A 186 1.60 5.48 -19.52
CA GLY A 186 0.84 4.33 -19.08
C GLY A 186 -0.09 4.61 -17.90
N VAL A 187 -0.70 5.79 -17.84
CA VAL A 187 -1.67 6.15 -16.81
C VAL A 187 -2.92 5.32 -16.97
N ASN A 188 -3.33 4.58 -15.93
CA ASN A 188 -4.57 3.81 -15.97
C ASN A 188 -5.81 4.71 -15.86
N GLU A 189 -6.99 4.19 -16.21
CA GLU A 189 -8.24 4.94 -16.28
C GLU A 189 -8.63 5.57 -14.93
N ASN A 190 -8.40 4.88 -13.81
CA ASN A 190 -8.71 5.41 -12.48
C ASN A 190 -7.85 6.64 -12.15
N VAL A 191 -6.54 6.54 -12.37
CA VAL A 191 -5.60 7.64 -12.13
C VAL A 191 -5.83 8.77 -13.13
N HIS A 192 -6.13 8.45 -14.40
CA HIS A 192 -6.47 9.42 -15.43
C HIS A 192 -7.64 10.32 -15.01
N ASN A 193 -8.75 9.72 -14.58
CA ASN A 193 -9.93 10.44 -14.14
C ASN A 193 -9.67 11.37 -12.94
N VAL A 194 -8.78 10.95 -12.04
CA VAL A 194 -8.41 11.75 -10.87
C VAL A 194 -7.52 12.92 -11.25
N LEU A 195 -6.53 12.71 -12.12
CA LEU A 195 -5.62 13.76 -12.61
C LEU A 195 -6.37 14.79 -13.49
N GLU A 196 -7.30 14.34 -14.31
CA GLU A 196 -8.13 15.22 -15.14
C GLU A 196 -9.02 16.13 -14.28
N LYS A 197 -9.72 15.57 -13.29
CA LYS A 197 -10.54 16.34 -12.33
C LYS A 197 -9.73 17.34 -11.52
N ALA A 198 -8.46 17.04 -11.24
CA ALA A 198 -7.55 17.93 -10.55
C ALA A 198 -6.95 19.04 -11.44
N GLY A 199 -7.26 19.06 -12.74
CA GLY A 199 -6.69 20.05 -13.67
C GLY A 199 -5.21 19.82 -14.00
N PHE A 200 -4.65 18.68 -13.61
CA PHE A 200 -3.24 18.38 -13.79
C PHE A 200 -2.79 18.38 -15.24
N TYR A 201 -3.69 18.05 -16.16
CA TYR A 201 -3.40 18.00 -17.59
C TYR A 201 -3.22 19.36 -18.25
N GLU A 202 -3.76 20.42 -17.63
CA GLU A 202 -3.52 21.80 -18.08
C GLU A 202 -2.09 22.24 -17.76
N LEU A 203 -1.53 21.77 -16.62
CA LEU A 203 -0.17 22.06 -16.21
C LEU A 203 0.86 21.32 -17.07
N LEU A 204 0.62 20.04 -17.35
CA LEU A 204 1.59 19.18 -18.04
C LEU A 204 1.56 19.34 -19.58
N GLY A 205 0.39 19.69 -20.14
CA GLY A 205 0.11 19.63 -21.57
C GLY A 205 -0.36 18.23 -22.01
N LYS A 206 -1.45 18.17 -22.77
CA LYS A 206 -2.06 16.90 -23.20
C LYS A 206 -1.12 16.04 -24.04
N GLU A 207 -0.23 16.64 -24.78
CA GLU A 207 0.79 15.98 -25.61
C GLU A 207 1.87 15.25 -24.81
N ASN A 208 1.99 15.54 -23.52
CA ASN A 208 2.96 14.91 -22.62
C ASN A 208 2.35 13.77 -21.80
N ILE A 209 1.12 13.37 -22.13
CA ILE A 209 0.44 12.22 -21.52
C ILE A 209 0.34 11.13 -22.56
N CYS A 210 1.15 10.09 -22.39
CA CYS A 210 1.30 9.04 -23.38
C CYS A 210 0.66 7.73 -22.90
N PRO A 211 -0.04 7.00 -23.79
CA PRO A 211 -0.72 5.77 -23.43
C PRO A 211 0.25 4.64 -23.06
N ASN A 212 1.46 4.65 -23.60
CA ASN A 212 2.49 3.64 -23.36
C ASN A 212 3.89 4.23 -23.45
N ILE A 213 4.89 3.43 -23.07
CA ILE A 213 6.29 3.86 -23.01
C ILE A 213 6.87 4.14 -24.40
N ASN A 214 6.42 3.44 -25.46
CA ASN A 214 6.92 3.63 -26.81
C ASN A 214 6.61 5.04 -27.32
N VAL A 215 5.34 5.46 -27.17
CA VAL A 215 4.90 6.81 -27.54
C VAL A 215 5.60 7.88 -26.69
N ALA A 216 5.79 7.60 -25.40
CA ALA A 216 6.50 8.52 -24.50
C ALA A 216 7.97 8.69 -24.90
N LEU A 217 8.67 7.63 -25.29
CA LEU A 217 10.05 7.70 -25.77
C LEU A 217 10.15 8.41 -27.14
N GLU A 218 9.23 8.19 -28.05
CA GLU A 218 9.20 8.93 -29.32
C GLU A 218 9.01 10.43 -29.07
N ARG A 219 8.07 10.79 -28.20
CA ARG A 219 7.87 12.18 -27.78
C ARG A 219 9.13 12.75 -27.13
N ALA A 220 9.76 12.03 -26.20
CA ALA A 220 10.97 12.45 -25.55
C ALA A 220 12.13 12.65 -26.55
N LYS A 221 12.31 11.74 -27.51
CA LYS A 221 13.30 11.87 -28.59
C LYS A 221 13.10 13.13 -29.43
N SER A 222 11.87 13.54 -29.66
CA SER A 222 11.55 14.76 -30.40
C SER A 222 11.94 16.04 -29.65
N LEU A 223 11.98 16.00 -28.30
CA LEU A 223 12.32 17.13 -27.44
C LEU A 223 13.82 17.22 -27.14
N VAL A 224 14.57 16.14 -27.27
CA VAL A 224 16.01 16.11 -27.01
C VAL A 224 16.84 16.51 -28.23
N LYS A 225 16.26 16.41 -29.44
CA LYS A 225 16.87 16.93 -30.65
C LYS A 225 17.04 18.45 -30.58
#